data_432fe66ecd86e63e3cb7816a9b9024ad
#
_entry.id   432fe66ecd86e63e3cb7816a9b9024ad
#
_cell.length_a   1.000
_cell.length_b   1.000
_cell.length_c   1.000
_cell.angle_alpha   90.00
_cell.angle_beta   90.00
_cell.angle_gamma   90.00
#
_symmetry.space_group_name_H-M   'P 1'
#
loop_
_entity.id
_entity.type
_entity.pdbx_description
1 polymer ?
#
loop_
_entity_poly.entity_id
_entity_poly.type
_entity_poly.pdbx_seq_one_letter_code
_entity_poly.pdbx_strand_id
1 'polypeptide(L)'
;MCIRDSDISKFFLEFTVDESCGKCTPCRIGNRRLLEILNKICRGNGTEEDLVNLKSLATIIKNTSLCGLGKCAPNPVLSTLNCFYDEYLAHVKDKKCPAAKCTAMLNYVITDDCIGCGLCKKNCPAEAINGEKKQKHVIDTTKCLKCGACMEKCRKGAIIKE
;
A
#
# COMPACT_ATOMS: atom_id res chain seq x y z
N MET A 1 -1.50 10.11 -9.66
CA MET A 1 -2.74 10.26 -8.86
C MET A 1 -3.21 8.95 -8.25
N CYS A 2 -2.39 8.00 -8.37
CA CYS A 2 -2.58 6.58 -8.16
C CYS A 2 -2.95 6.07 -6.77
N ILE A 3 -2.64 6.79 -5.73
CA ILE A 3 -2.61 6.21 -4.40
C ILE A 3 -3.75 6.61 -3.55
N ARG A 4 -4.21 7.74 -3.83
CA ARG A 4 -5.41 8.19 -3.16
C ARG A 4 -6.55 7.22 -3.40
N ASP A 5 -6.53 6.49 -4.51
CA ASP A 5 -7.66 5.66 -4.89
C ASP A 5 -7.71 4.34 -4.13
N SER A 6 -6.60 3.61 -3.97
CA SER A 6 -6.59 2.42 -3.10
C SER A 6 -6.64 2.79 -1.62
N ASP A 7 -5.97 3.87 -1.20
CA ASP A 7 -6.04 4.38 0.17
C ASP A 7 -7.45 4.92 0.49
N ILE A 8 -8.08 5.62 -0.45
CA ILE A 8 -9.47 6.09 -0.30
C ILE A 8 -10.43 4.92 -0.25
N SER A 9 -10.29 3.93 -1.13
CA SER A 9 -11.15 2.74 -1.11
C SER A 9 -10.99 1.96 0.20
N LYS A 10 -9.76 1.85 0.71
CA LYS A 10 -9.47 1.25 2.00
C LYS A 10 -10.10 2.05 3.13
N PHE A 11 -9.91 3.35 3.17
CA PHE A 11 -10.50 4.24 4.19
C PHE A 11 -12.03 4.13 4.24
N PHE A 12 -12.69 4.16 3.07
CA PHE A 12 -14.13 3.99 3.01
C PHE A 12 -14.60 2.60 3.45
N LEU A 13 -13.84 1.56 3.15
CA LEU A 13 -14.17 0.22 3.63
C LEU A 13 -13.95 0.07 5.13
N GLU A 14 -12.87 0.63 5.68
CA GLU A 14 -12.63 0.67 7.13
C GLU A 14 -13.79 1.36 7.83
N PHE A 15 -14.15 2.57 7.40
CA PHE A 15 -15.32 3.27 7.91
C PHE A 15 -16.60 2.44 7.81
N THR A 16 -16.86 1.81 6.66
CA THR A 16 -18.08 1.01 6.49
C THR A 16 -18.11 -0.25 7.36
N VAL A 17 -16.95 -0.86 7.61
CA VAL A 17 -16.83 -2.02 8.51
C VAL A 17 -17.18 -1.61 9.94
N ASP A 18 -16.70 -0.44 10.38
CA ASP A 18 -16.94 0.08 11.73
C ASP A 18 -18.40 0.51 11.92
N GLU A 19 -19.01 1.13 10.91
CA GLU A 19 -20.39 1.61 10.93
C GLU A 19 -21.43 0.54 10.58
N SER A 20 -21.00 -0.68 10.27
CA SER A 20 -21.91 -1.77 9.90
C SER A 20 -22.75 -2.21 11.08
N CYS A 21 -24.08 -2.15 10.94
CA CYS A 21 -25.01 -2.64 11.96
C CYS A 21 -24.96 -4.17 12.16
N GLY A 22 -24.23 -4.91 11.33
CA GLY A 22 -24.01 -6.35 11.44
C GLY A 22 -25.20 -7.25 11.07
N LYS A 23 -26.36 -6.70 10.67
CA LYS A 23 -27.57 -7.49 10.39
C LYS A 23 -27.45 -8.42 9.19
N CYS A 24 -26.95 -7.92 8.05
CA CYS A 24 -26.85 -8.72 6.85
C CYS A 24 -25.42 -9.23 6.61
N THR A 25 -25.32 -10.51 6.25
CA THR A 25 -24.04 -11.19 6.02
C THR A 25 -23.18 -10.55 4.93
N PRO A 26 -23.73 -10.11 3.78
CA PRO A 26 -22.94 -9.46 2.74
C PRO A 26 -22.20 -8.22 3.24
N CYS A 27 -22.86 -7.37 4.00
CA CYS A 27 -22.22 -6.17 4.59
C CYS A 27 -21.23 -6.56 5.70
N ARG A 28 -21.68 -7.36 6.69
CA ARG A 28 -20.88 -7.70 7.87
C ARG A 28 -19.59 -8.44 7.55
N ILE A 29 -19.67 -9.48 6.70
CA ILE A 29 -18.54 -10.34 6.37
C ILE A 29 -17.87 -9.87 5.07
N GLY A 30 -18.68 -9.52 4.05
CA GLY A 30 -18.16 -9.16 2.73
C GLY A 30 -17.25 -7.94 2.75
N ASN A 31 -17.62 -6.86 3.45
CA ASN A 31 -16.77 -5.66 3.52
C ASN A 31 -15.45 -5.93 4.24
N ARG A 32 -15.44 -6.78 5.28
CA ARG A 32 -14.19 -7.22 5.93
C ARG A 32 -13.30 -7.98 4.96
N ARG A 33 -13.88 -8.90 4.17
CA ARG A 33 -13.13 -9.65 3.15
C ARG A 33 -12.59 -8.75 2.05
N LEU A 34 -13.35 -7.76 1.58
CA LEU A 34 -12.84 -6.76 0.64
C LEU A 34 -11.64 -6.01 1.22
N LEU A 35 -11.73 -5.58 2.47
CA LEU A 35 -10.66 -4.88 3.17
C LEU A 35 -9.41 -5.77 3.34
N GLU A 36 -9.58 -7.05 3.67
CA GLU A 36 -8.48 -8.02 3.77
C GLU A 36 -7.76 -8.19 2.43
N ILE A 37 -8.51 -8.33 1.31
CA ILE A 37 -7.94 -8.45 -0.03
C ILE A 37 -7.18 -7.18 -0.42
N LEU A 38 -7.75 -6.00 -0.20
CA LEU A 38 -7.07 -4.72 -0.46
C LEU A 38 -5.79 -4.59 0.36
N ASN A 39 -5.83 -4.93 1.64
CA ASN A 39 -4.64 -4.91 2.50
C ASN A 39 -3.56 -5.89 2.00
N LYS A 40 -3.96 -7.07 1.52
CA LYS A 40 -3.05 -8.06 0.94
C LYS A 40 -2.37 -7.51 -0.32
N ILE A 41 -3.12 -6.84 -1.19
CA ILE A 41 -2.60 -6.19 -2.40
C ILE A 41 -1.62 -5.06 -2.03
N CYS A 42 -2.00 -4.17 -1.11
CA CYS A 42 -1.15 -3.06 -0.67
C CYS A 42 0.13 -3.50 0.04
N ARG A 43 0.15 -4.70 0.62
CA ARG A 43 1.35 -5.32 1.21
C ARG A 43 2.26 -6.02 0.19
N GLY A 44 1.89 -6.03 -1.09
CA GLY A 44 2.64 -6.71 -2.15
C GLY A 44 2.42 -8.22 -2.25
N ASN A 45 1.52 -8.78 -1.45
CA ASN A 45 1.20 -10.21 -1.44
C ASN A 45 -0.04 -10.55 -2.29
N GLY A 46 -0.58 -9.59 -3.04
CA GLY A 46 -1.72 -9.78 -3.92
C GLY A 46 -1.41 -10.71 -5.09
N THR A 47 -2.44 -11.40 -5.58
CA THR A 47 -2.41 -12.25 -6.77
C THR A 47 -3.44 -11.75 -7.79
N GLU A 48 -3.34 -12.18 -9.05
CA GLU A 48 -4.34 -11.82 -10.07
C GLU A 48 -5.73 -12.36 -9.71
N GLU A 49 -5.79 -13.51 -9.06
CA GLU A 49 -7.04 -14.07 -8.54
C GLU A 49 -7.69 -13.16 -7.49
N ASP A 50 -6.87 -12.48 -6.67
CA ASP A 50 -7.38 -11.52 -5.68
C ASP A 50 -8.09 -10.34 -6.35
N LEU A 51 -7.66 -9.89 -7.55
CA LEU A 51 -8.34 -8.83 -8.30
C LEU A 51 -9.69 -9.29 -8.84
N VAL A 52 -9.76 -10.51 -9.36
CA VAL A 52 -11.01 -11.12 -9.83
C VAL A 52 -11.97 -11.28 -8.66
N ASN A 53 -11.48 -11.82 -7.54
CA ASN A 53 -12.26 -12.03 -6.32
C ASN A 53 -12.74 -10.68 -5.73
N LEU A 54 -11.90 -9.65 -5.75
CA LEU A 54 -12.24 -8.32 -5.27
C LEU A 54 -13.42 -7.74 -6.06
N LYS A 55 -13.37 -7.82 -7.38
CA LYS A 55 -14.45 -7.35 -8.27
C LYS A 55 -15.74 -8.14 -8.10
N SER A 56 -15.64 -9.46 -8.07
CA SER A 56 -16.78 -10.36 -7.90
C SER A 56 -17.46 -10.14 -6.55
N LEU A 57 -16.69 -10.15 -5.47
CA LEU A 57 -17.19 -9.95 -4.11
C LEU A 57 -17.83 -8.56 -3.94
N ALA A 58 -17.21 -7.51 -4.47
CA ALA A 58 -17.76 -6.16 -4.43
C ALA A 58 -19.12 -6.09 -5.13
N THR A 59 -19.27 -6.76 -6.28
CA THR A 59 -20.53 -6.83 -7.03
C THR A 59 -21.61 -7.60 -6.25
N ILE A 60 -21.24 -8.71 -5.62
CA ILE A 60 -22.15 -9.50 -4.79
C ILE A 60 -22.66 -8.66 -3.61
N ILE A 61 -21.77 -8.00 -2.88
CA ILE A 61 -22.15 -7.17 -1.73
C ILE A 61 -23.11 -6.05 -2.14
N LYS A 62 -22.80 -5.37 -3.26
CA LYS A 62 -23.64 -4.31 -3.80
C LYS A 62 -25.07 -4.78 -4.08
N ASN A 63 -25.20 -5.97 -4.65
CA ASN A 63 -26.51 -6.50 -5.10
C ASN A 63 -27.31 -7.18 -3.98
N THR A 64 -26.62 -7.71 -2.96
CA THR A 64 -27.28 -8.55 -1.93
C THR A 64 -27.41 -7.88 -0.56
N SER A 65 -26.76 -6.72 -0.34
CA SER A 65 -26.90 -5.97 0.91
C SER A 65 -28.31 -5.39 1.05
N LEU A 66 -28.83 -5.37 2.28
CA LEU A 66 -30.22 -4.95 2.54
C LEU A 66 -30.41 -3.44 2.58
N CYS A 67 -29.41 -2.68 3.00
CA CYS A 67 -29.52 -1.23 3.20
C CYS A 67 -28.54 -0.43 2.32
N GLY A 68 -28.71 0.89 2.28
CA GLY A 68 -27.88 1.81 1.52
C GLY A 68 -26.40 1.73 1.86
N LEU A 69 -26.05 1.61 3.17
CA LEU A 69 -24.65 1.51 3.59
C LEU A 69 -23.93 0.33 2.91
N GLY A 70 -24.51 -0.87 3.03
CA GLY A 70 -23.91 -2.07 2.43
C GLY A 70 -23.88 -2.03 0.90
N LYS A 71 -24.89 -1.44 0.25
CA LYS A 71 -24.92 -1.30 -1.22
C LYS A 71 -23.90 -0.29 -1.74
N CYS A 72 -23.61 0.76 -0.97
CA CYS A 72 -22.67 1.82 -1.37
C CYS A 72 -21.22 1.51 -1.01
N ALA A 73 -20.99 0.71 0.03
CA ALA A 73 -19.65 0.36 0.51
C ALA A 73 -18.66 -0.13 -0.56
N PRO A 74 -19.04 -1.02 -1.48
CA PRO A 74 -18.14 -1.52 -2.51
C PRO A 74 -17.94 -0.57 -3.71
N ASN A 75 -18.72 0.53 -3.81
CA ASN A 75 -18.64 1.43 -4.97
C ASN A 75 -17.24 2.06 -5.16
N PRO A 76 -16.53 2.56 -4.13
CA PRO A 76 -15.18 3.07 -4.29
C PRO A 76 -14.24 2.02 -4.88
N VAL A 77 -14.33 0.77 -4.42
CA VAL A 77 -13.51 -0.34 -4.93
C VAL A 77 -13.81 -0.63 -6.39
N LEU A 78 -15.09 -0.72 -6.76
CA LEU A 78 -15.50 -0.96 -8.15
C LEU A 78 -15.09 0.19 -9.07
N SER A 79 -15.22 1.43 -8.61
CA SER A 79 -14.83 2.61 -9.37
C SER A 79 -13.31 2.64 -9.60
N THR A 80 -12.52 2.42 -8.56
CA THR A 80 -11.05 2.41 -8.69
C THR A 80 -10.55 1.25 -9.53
N LEU A 81 -11.14 0.06 -9.40
CA LEU A 81 -10.81 -1.06 -10.28
C LEU A 81 -11.14 -0.79 -11.74
N ASN A 82 -12.23 -0.07 -12.04
CA ASN A 82 -12.58 0.23 -13.42
C ASN A 82 -11.71 1.35 -14.02
N CYS A 83 -11.33 2.35 -13.23
CA CYS A 83 -10.59 3.51 -13.72
C CYS A 83 -9.07 3.31 -13.70
N PHE A 84 -8.55 2.50 -12.78
CA PHE A 84 -7.12 2.36 -12.49
C PHE A 84 -6.67 0.90 -12.41
N TYR A 85 -7.22 0.06 -13.26
CA TYR A 85 -6.91 -1.38 -13.26
C TYR A 85 -5.42 -1.68 -13.44
N ASP A 86 -4.74 -0.90 -14.30
CA ASP A 86 -3.31 -1.07 -14.58
C ASP A 86 -2.45 -0.86 -13.33
N GLU A 87 -2.88 0.01 -12.43
CA GLU A 87 -2.17 0.26 -11.18
C GLU A 87 -2.33 -0.90 -10.19
N TYR A 88 -3.51 -1.51 -10.14
CA TYR A 88 -3.71 -2.74 -9.39
C TYR A 88 -2.87 -3.88 -9.96
N LEU A 89 -2.75 -3.97 -11.29
CA LEU A 89 -1.86 -4.94 -11.94
C LEU A 89 -0.40 -4.71 -11.57
N ALA A 90 0.09 -3.46 -11.57
CA ALA A 90 1.44 -3.13 -11.16
C ALA A 90 1.73 -3.56 -9.71
N HIS A 91 0.76 -3.38 -8.80
CA HIS A 91 0.89 -3.86 -7.41
C HIS A 91 0.97 -5.39 -7.33
N VAL A 92 0.24 -6.09 -8.18
CA VAL A 92 0.14 -7.55 -8.15
C VAL A 92 1.28 -8.22 -8.92
N LYS A 93 1.58 -7.77 -10.15
CA LYS A 93 2.60 -8.36 -11.03
C LYS A 93 4.00 -7.85 -10.70
N ASP A 94 4.18 -6.53 -10.71
CA ASP A 94 5.48 -5.90 -10.61
C ASP A 94 5.93 -5.69 -9.16
N LYS A 95 5.01 -5.89 -8.21
CA LYS A 95 5.22 -5.61 -6.78
C LYS A 95 5.71 -4.18 -6.54
N LYS A 96 5.31 -3.27 -7.41
CA LYS A 96 5.65 -1.85 -7.37
C LYS A 96 4.40 -1.02 -7.09
N CYS A 97 4.58 -0.01 -6.27
CA CYS A 97 3.56 1.02 -6.04
C CYS A 97 3.92 2.26 -6.86
N PRO A 98 3.27 2.53 -8.01
CA PRO A 98 3.64 3.64 -8.90
C PRO A 98 3.69 4.99 -8.21
N ALA A 99 2.96 5.15 -7.14
CA ALA A 99 2.94 6.39 -6.42
C ALA A 99 3.69 6.36 -5.08
N ALA A 100 4.52 5.35 -4.85
CA ALA A 100 5.46 5.28 -3.72
C ALA A 100 4.83 5.54 -2.34
N LYS A 101 3.64 4.97 -2.08
CA LYS A 101 2.94 5.08 -0.78
C LYS A 101 2.83 3.75 -0.03
N CYS A 102 2.64 2.64 -0.73
CA CYS A 102 2.56 1.34 -0.08
C CYS A 102 3.91 1.00 0.56
N THR A 103 4.06 1.32 1.84
CA THR A 103 5.32 1.19 2.57
C THR A 103 5.96 -0.18 2.44
N ALA A 104 5.14 -1.24 2.34
CA ALA A 104 5.63 -2.60 2.15
C ALA A 104 6.34 -2.83 0.80
N MET A 105 6.01 -2.05 -0.22
CA MET A 105 6.59 -2.17 -1.57
C MET A 105 7.65 -1.11 -1.88
N LEU A 106 7.81 -0.11 -1.00
CA LEU A 106 8.82 0.92 -1.19
C LEU A 106 10.23 0.38 -0.99
N ASN A 107 11.11 0.75 -1.88
CA ASN A 107 12.54 0.61 -1.69
C ASN A 107 13.16 2.01 -1.54
N TYR A 108 14.12 2.13 -0.64
CA TYR A 108 14.90 3.35 -0.49
C TYR A 108 16.25 3.14 -1.14
N VAL A 109 16.62 4.02 -2.05
CA VAL A 109 17.90 3.97 -2.77
C VAL A 109 18.67 5.23 -2.49
N ILE A 110 19.98 5.09 -2.26
CA ILE A 110 20.89 6.21 -2.06
C ILE A 110 21.49 6.59 -3.41
N THR A 111 21.27 7.83 -3.84
CA THR A 111 21.83 8.39 -5.09
C THR A 111 23.31 8.71 -4.97
N ASP A 112 23.93 9.05 -6.10
CA ASP A 112 25.34 9.42 -6.15
C ASP A 112 25.66 10.77 -5.46
N ASP A 113 24.62 11.57 -5.17
CA ASP A 113 24.76 12.80 -4.39
C ASP A 113 25.13 12.57 -2.91
N CYS A 114 25.29 11.32 -2.51
CA CYS A 114 25.63 10.95 -1.15
C CYS A 114 27.07 11.36 -0.79
N ILE A 115 27.20 12.24 0.20
CA ILE A 115 28.51 12.72 0.70
C ILE A 115 29.13 11.80 1.76
N GLY A 116 28.52 10.69 2.09
CA GLY A 116 29.06 9.75 3.09
C GLY A 116 29.08 10.27 4.52
N CYS A 117 28.16 11.15 4.92
CA CYS A 117 28.16 11.75 6.27
C CYS A 117 27.76 10.79 7.40
N GLY A 118 27.19 9.61 7.08
CA GLY A 118 26.83 8.58 8.04
C GLY A 118 25.61 8.87 8.92
N LEU A 119 24.89 9.98 8.72
CA LEU A 119 23.70 10.30 9.52
C LEU A 119 22.59 9.29 9.32
N CYS A 120 22.35 8.83 8.09
CA CYS A 120 21.36 7.80 7.79
C CYS A 120 21.68 6.48 8.49
N LYS A 121 22.95 6.06 8.53
CA LYS A 121 23.40 4.83 9.21
C LYS A 121 23.15 4.91 10.72
N LYS A 122 23.50 6.04 11.36
CA LYS A 122 23.30 6.26 12.81
C LYS A 122 21.83 6.26 13.24
N ASN A 123 20.92 6.67 12.35
CA ASN A 123 19.50 6.78 12.64
C ASN A 123 18.68 5.59 12.10
N CYS A 124 19.34 4.56 11.58
CA CYS A 124 18.66 3.38 11.09
C CYS A 124 18.38 2.39 12.23
N PRO A 125 17.11 2.17 12.62
CA PRO A 125 16.79 1.26 13.72
C PRO A 125 17.06 -0.22 13.38
N ALA A 126 17.12 -0.54 12.08
CA ALA A 126 17.37 -1.91 11.59
C ALA A 126 18.83 -2.14 11.20
N GLU A 127 19.71 -1.15 11.37
CA GLU A 127 21.11 -1.19 10.94
C GLU A 127 21.30 -1.66 9.48
N ALA A 128 20.28 -1.38 8.64
CA ALA A 128 20.25 -1.82 7.24
C ALA A 128 21.11 -0.97 6.30
N ILE A 129 21.88 -0.01 6.81
CA ILE A 129 22.67 0.89 5.98
C ILE A 129 24.16 0.62 6.19
N ASN A 130 24.81 0.20 5.12
CA ASN A 130 26.24 -0.07 5.08
C ASN A 130 26.97 1.03 4.33
N GLY A 131 28.21 1.32 4.73
CA GLY A 131 29.06 2.32 4.10
C GLY A 131 30.07 2.89 5.08
N GLU A 132 31.15 3.46 4.53
CA GLU A 132 32.21 4.14 5.28
C GLU A 132 32.06 5.67 5.16
N LYS A 133 32.73 6.39 6.05
CA LYS A 133 32.74 7.87 5.99
C LYS A 133 33.35 8.35 4.68
N LYS A 134 32.72 9.36 4.07
CA LYS A 134 33.08 9.94 2.77
C LYS A 134 32.88 9.02 1.56
N GLN A 135 32.21 7.89 1.71
CA GLN A 135 31.79 7.02 0.61
C GLN A 135 30.28 6.95 0.52
N LYS A 136 29.76 6.59 -0.67
CA LYS A 136 28.35 6.33 -0.87
C LYS A 136 27.90 5.18 0.02
N HIS A 137 26.85 5.40 0.80
CA HIS A 137 26.23 4.36 1.59
C HIS A 137 25.29 3.52 0.72
N VAL A 138 25.04 2.28 1.13
CA VAL A 138 24.12 1.35 0.46
C VAL A 138 23.11 0.85 1.48
N ILE A 139 21.83 0.74 1.07
CA ILE A 139 20.76 0.22 1.91
C ILE A 139 20.56 -1.26 1.59
N ASP A 140 20.66 -2.10 2.60
CA ASP A 140 20.31 -3.51 2.50
C ASP A 140 18.77 -3.64 2.56
N THR A 141 18.16 -3.93 1.42
CA THR A 141 16.71 -4.05 1.27
C THR A 141 16.12 -5.21 2.08
N THR A 142 16.93 -6.24 2.40
CA THR A 142 16.48 -7.41 3.17
C THR A 142 16.29 -7.10 4.65
N LYS A 143 17.12 -6.19 5.20
CA LYS A 143 17.08 -5.76 6.60
C LYS A 143 16.24 -4.49 6.80
N CYS A 144 15.94 -3.78 5.72
CA CYS A 144 15.28 -2.49 5.78
C CYS A 144 13.83 -2.59 6.23
N LEU A 145 13.48 -1.93 7.34
CA LEU A 145 12.10 -1.82 7.84
C LEU A 145 11.22 -0.84 7.03
N LYS A 146 11.78 -0.22 6.00
CA LYS A 146 11.07 0.72 5.13
C LYS A 146 10.41 1.90 5.88
N CYS A 147 10.95 2.29 7.02
CA CYS A 147 10.39 3.32 7.91
C CYS A 147 10.59 4.76 7.43
N GLY A 148 11.52 5.00 6.49
CA GLY A 148 11.77 6.34 5.93
C GLY A 148 12.67 7.26 6.76
N ALA A 149 13.06 6.90 7.99
CA ALA A 149 13.86 7.74 8.87
C ALA A 149 15.20 8.20 8.26
N CYS A 150 15.82 7.36 7.43
CA CYS A 150 17.03 7.69 6.72
C CYS A 150 16.85 8.84 5.72
N MET A 151 15.71 8.90 5.04
CA MET A 151 15.37 9.94 4.06
C MET A 151 15.13 11.29 4.76
N GLU A 152 14.39 11.30 5.88
CA GLU A 152 14.13 12.51 6.66
C GLU A 152 15.41 13.12 7.25
N LYS A 153 16.38 12.29 7.63
CA LYS A 153 17.65 12.72 8.22
C LYS A 153 18.72 13.05 7.18
N CYS A 154 18.47 12.82 5.90
CA CYS A 154 19.43 13.10 4.86
C CYS A 154 19.46 14.60 4.51
N ARG A 155 20.49 15.32 4.97
CA ARG A 155 20.64 16.77 4.69
C ARG A 155 20.81 17.11 3.20
N LYS A 156 21.28 16.16 2.40
CA LYS A 156 21.49 16.35 0.95
C LYS A 156 20.30 15.86 0.11
N GLY A 157 19.30 15.23 0.71
CA GLY A 157 18.21 14.65 -0.06
C GLY A 157 18.64 13.49 -0.98
N ALA A 158 19.81 12.90 -0.73
CA ALA A 158 20.37 11.83 -1.56
C ALA A 158 19.71 10.45 -1.38
N ILE A 159 18.55 10.38 -0.75
CA ILE A 159 17.78 9.14 -0.56
C ILE A 159 16.42 9.33 -1.21
N ILE A 160 16.13 8.51 -2.21
CA ILE A 160 14.91 8.53 -2.96
C ILE A 160 14.08 7.26 -2.68
N LYS A 161 12.78 7.35 -2.95
CA LYS A 161 11.85 6.20 -2.96
C LYS A 161 11.77 5.65 -4.37
N GLU A 162 11.91 4.33 -4.48
CA GLU A 162 11.77 3.60 -5.73
C GLU A 162 10.71 2.48 -5.60
#